data_bfb5abe9893362d778f42aad7ef86ac2
#
_entry.id   bfb5abe9893362d778f42aad7ef86ac2
#
_cell.length_a   1.000
_cell.length_b   1.000
_cell.length_c   1.000
_cell.angle_alpha   90.00
_cell.angle_beta   90.00
_cell.angle_gamma   90.00
#
_symmetry.space_group_name_H-M   'P 1'
#
loop_
_entity.id
_entity.type
_entity.pdbx_description
1 polymer ?
#
loop_
_entity_poly.entity_id
_entity_poly.type
_entity_poly.pdbx_seq_one_letter_code
_entity_poly.pdbx_strand_id
1 'polypeptide(L)'
;MFIYNFEAFAIQKIIVSNERGNSLSILSPEGEIIKEIKTCGRPRGLHFYQKQTKFLVACADDDLILIYNTNSLEVINRITNVASPETFDLNPDGKTLMISNEEDSTASEWDLLTGKFINEYETGEEPEGVLITKDGKLAFVASEVADVVHVINLDKKIIQKDIAVDRRPRRFAMTVDEKLLYVSAELSSVINVINIASLKVINTIKFLPNGFRKEQVTPVDLILSKNSEIGYVALGRANHVGLFNYRTNKVLDYILVGKRAWGLALSKDEKLLYVANGLSDDISIIDTKKQKVIKSVKVGSVPYGILIVE
;
A
#
# COMPACT_ATOMS: atom_id res chain seq x y z
N MET A 1 18.61 18.94 -33.34
CA MET A 1 18.14 19.56 -32.10
C MET A 1 16.91 18.77 -31.65
N PHE A 2 17.10 17.73 -30.81
CA PHE A 2 16.00 16.92 -30.31
C PHE A 2 15.38 17.68 -29.12
N ILE A 3 14.18 18.17 -29.31
CA ILE A 3 13.36 18.72 -28.22
C ILE A 3 12.82 17.52 -27.44
N TYR A 4 13.42 17.20 -26.30
CA TYR A 4 12.80 16.31 -25.34
C TYR A 4 11.61 17.08 -24.73
N ASN A 5 10.40 16.76 -25.21
CA ASN A 5 9.19 17.11 -24.49
C ASN A 5 9.21 16.32 -23.16
N PHE A 6 9.63 16.97 -22.08
CA PHE A 6 9.27 16.54 -20.75
C PHE A 6 7.74 16.79 -20.64
N GLU A 7 6.93 15.79 -20.91
CA GLU A 7 5.56 15.78 -20.42
C GLU A 7 5.66 15.85 -18.89
N ALA A 8 5.39 17.02 -18.35
CA ALA A 8 5.18 17.16 -16.91
C ALA A 8 3.91 16.36 -16.61
N PHE A 9 4.06 15.22 -15.96
CA PHE A 9 2.92 14.43 -15.47
C PHE A 9 2.21 15.26 -14.42
N ALA A 10 1.14 15.94 -14.84
CA ALA A 10 0.30 16.71 -13.93
C ALA A 10 -0.67 15.76 -13.23
N ILE A 11 -0.75 15.82 -11.90
CA ILE A 11 -1.77 15.12 -11.14
C ILE A 11 -3.14 15.56 -11.66
N GLN A 12 -3.99 14.59 -12.04
CA GLN A 12 -5.32 14.84 -12.55
C GLN A 12 -6.35 14.79 -11.42
N LYS A 13 -6.24 13.81 -10.53
CA LYS A 13 -7.09 13.63 -9.36
C LYS A 13 -6.45 12.70 -8.34
N ILE A 14 -6.95 12.76 -7.11
CA ILE A 14 -6.57 11.88 -6.01
C ILE A 14 -7.81 11.10 -5.61
N ILE A 15 -7.68 9.79 -5.43
CA ILE A 15 -8.76 8.88 -5.01
C ILE A 15 -8.38 8.32 -3.64
N VAL A 16 -9.27 8.44 -2.67
CA VAL A 16 -9.05 7.97 -1.30
C VAL A 16 -10.17 7.01 -0.93
N SER A 17 -9.85 5.78 -0.49
CA SER A 17 -10.85 4.87 0.09
C SER A 17 -11.11 5.25 1.54
N ASN A 18 -12.40 5.32 1.91
CA ASN A 18 -12.85 5.65 3.26
C ASN A 18 -13.47 4.40 3.88
N GLU A 19 -12.68 3.68 4.66
CA GLU A 19 -12.99 2.33 5.17
C GLU A 19 -14.33 2.27 5.90
N ARG A 20 -14.57 3.19 6.83
CA ARG A 20 -15.80 3.28 7.62
C ARG A 20 -16.87 4.15 6.97
N GLY A 21 -16.48 4.95 5.98
CA GLY A 21 -17.38 5.78 5.19
C GLY A 21 -18.11 5.00 4.09
N ASN A 22 -17.65 3.79 3.75
CA ASN A 22 -18.15 3.01 2.61
C ASN A 22 -18.21 3.87 1.35
N SER A 23 -17.15 4.66 1.13
CA SER A 23 -17.09 5.67 0.08
C SER A 23 -15.69 5.84 -0.49
N LEU A 24 -15.61 6.51 -1.62
CA LEU A 24 -14.36 7.04 -2.18
C LEU A 24 -14.46 8.56 -2.23
N SER A 25 -13.46 9.25 -1.65
CA SER A 25 -13.30 10.69 -1.83
C SER A 25 -12.44 10.97 -3.05
N ILE A 26 -12.93 11.83 -3.94
CA ILE A 26 -12.22 12.26 -5.16
C ILE A 26 -11.81 13.72 -4.97
N LEU A 27 -10.50 13.98 -5.07
CA LEU A 27 -9.95 15.32 -4.88
C LEU A 27 -9.26 15.82 -6.15
N SER A 28 -9.22 17.17 -6.29
CA SER A 28 -8.41 17.83 -7.32
C SER A 28 -6.91 17.73 -6.99
N PRO A 29 -6.02 18.05 -7.92
CA PRO A 29 -4.58 18.15 -7.68
C PRO A 29 -4.21 19.08 -6.52
N GLU A 30 -5.01 20.16 -6.32
CA GLU A 30 -4.83 21.13 -5.25
C GLU A 30 -5.36 20.65 -3.89
N GLY A 31 -5.94 19.44 -3.86
CA GLY A 31 -6.53 18.85 -2.67
C GLY A 31 -7.89 19.48 -2.29
N GLU A 32 -8.72 19.83 -3.28
CA GLU A 32 -10.11 20.22 -3.06
C GLU A 32 -11.03 19.02 -3.31
N ILE A 33 -12.02 18.80 -2.45
CA ILE A 33 -13.00 17.73 -2.69
C ILE A 33 -13.82 18.03 -3.93
N ILE A 34 -13.70 17.19 -4.95
CA ILE A 34 -14.52 17.25 -6.16
C ILE A 34 -15.83 16.50 -5.94
N LYS A 35 -15.75 15.30 -5.36
CA LYS A 35 -16.88 14.40 -5.22
C LYS A 35 -16.59 13.36 -4.14
N GLU A 36 -17.64 12.92 -3.46
CA GLU A 36 -17.65 11.70 -2.68
C GLU A 36 -18.64 10.73 -3.34
N ILE A 37 -18.21 9.49 -3.60
CA ILE A 37 -19.04 8.45 -4.20
C ILE A 37 -19.19 7.28 -3.22
N LYS A 38 -20.41 6.82 -3.03
CA LYS A 38 -20.66 5.59 -2.28
C LYS A 38 -20.05 4.40 -3.03
N THR A 39 -19.49 3.48 -2.29
CA THR A 39 -18.95 2.23 -2.80
C THR A 39 -19.40 1.06 -1.92
N CYS A 40 -18.66 -0.01 -1.93
CA CYS A 40 -18.90 -1.23 -1.15
C CYS A 40 -18.64 -1.05 0.36
N GLY A 41 -18.96 -2.07 1.13
CA GLY A 41 -18.62 -2.16 2.54
C GLY A 41 -17.12 -2.31 2.77
N ARG A 42 -16.57 -1.56 3.70
CA ARG A 42 -15.16 -1.58 4.12
C ARG A 42 -14.19 -1.52 2.93
N PRO A 43 -14.20 -0.44 2.10
CA PRO A 43 -13.26 -0.30 0.99
C PRO A 43 -11.84 -0.05 1.52
N ARG A 44 -10.89 -0.96 1.19
CA ARG A 44 -9.51 -0.93 1.71
C ARG A 44 -8.49 -0.74 0.60
N GLY A 45 -7.86 -1.82 0.14
CA GLY A 45 -6.82 -1.78 -0.87
C GLY A 45 -7.27 -1.15 -2.18
N LEU A 46 -6.44 -0.29 -2.73
CA LEU A 46 -6.63 0.36 -4.04
C LEU A 46 -5.43 0.04 -4.92
N HIS A 47 -5.66 -0.27 -6.19
CA HIS A 47 -4.58 -0.45 -7.16
C HIS A 47 -5.00 -0.04 -8.56
N PHE A 48 -4.10 0.59 -9.34
CA PHE A 48 -4.34 0.88 -10.74
C PHE A 48 -4.27 -0.35 -11.62
N TYR A 49 -5.05 -0.34 -12.70
CA TYR A 49 -5.07 -1.36 -13.72
C TYR A 49 -5.07 -0.72 -15.13
N GLN A 50 -4.48 -1.39 -16.12
CA GLN A 50 -4.41 -0.94 -17.51
C GLN A 50 -3.93 0.51 -17.67
N LYS A 51 -2.71 0.80 -17.21
CA LYS A 51 -2.09 2.14 -17.33
C LYS A 51 -2.98 3.25 -16.76
N GLN A 52 -3.54 3.03 -15.59
CA GLN A 52 -4.41 3.96 -14.87
C GLN A 52 -5.77 4.26 -15.52
N THR A 53 -6.15 3.58 -16.61
CA THR A 53 -7.50 3.74 -17.18
C THR A 53 -8.59 3.13 -16.31
N LYS A 54 -8.20 2.20 -15.42
CA LYS A 54 -9.04 1.54 -14.44
C LYS A 54 -8.35 1.50 -13.09
N PHE A 55 -9.13 1.35 -12.02
CA PHE A 55 -8.62 1.02 -10.70
C PHE A 55 -9.52 0.00 -10.00
N LEU A 56 -8.94 -0.73 -9.09
CA LEU A 56 -9.57 -1.78 -8.31
C LEU A 56 -9.73 -1.31 -6.86
N VAL A 57 -10.78 -1.79 -6.21
CA VAL A 57 -11.10 -1.54 -4.80
C VAL A 57 -11.41 -2.86 -4.12
N ALA A 58 -10.66 -3.19 -3.06
CA ALA A 58 -10.98 -4.32 -2.19
C ALA A 58 -12.15 -3.93 -1.27
N CYS A 59 -13.16 -4.78 -1.21
CA CYS A 59 -14.42 -4.56 -0.50
C CYS A 59 -14.57 -5.67 0.55
N ALA A 60 -13.96 -5.48 1.72
CA ALA A 60 -13.77 -6.54 2.69
C ALA A 60 -15.09 -7.08 3.28
N ASP A 61 -16.07 -6.20 3.56
CA ASP A 61 -17.37 -6.64 4.13
C ASP A 61 -18.32 -7.21 3.08
N ASP A 62 -18.05 -7.02 1.78
CA ASP A 62 -18.90 -7.48 0.68
C ASP A 62 -18.31 -8.65 -0.10
N ASP A 63 -17.17 -9.18 0.29
CA ASP A 63 -16.48 -10.32 -0.33
C ASP A 63 -16.25 -10.16 -1.84
N LEU A 64 -15.79 -8.97 -2.27
CA LEU A 64 -15.58 -8.70 -3.68
C LEU A 64 -14.47 -7.66 -3.96
N ILE A 65 -14.01 -7.66 -5.21
CA ILE A 65 -13.19 -6.58 -5.78
C ILE A 65 -14.02 -5.82 -6.80
N LEU A 66 -14.17 -4.52 -6.64
CA LEU A 66 -14.79 -3.65 -7.66
C LEU A 66 -13.73 -3.13 -8.63
N ILE A 67 -14.10 -3.08 -9.91
CA ILE A 67 -13.26 -2.50 -10.97
C ILE A 67 -13.96 -1.26 -11.51
N TYR A 68 -13.31 -0.12 -11.35
CA TYR A 68 -13.80 1.20 -11.77
C TYR A 68 -13.12 1.66 -13.05
N ASN A 69 -13.86 2.41 -13.88
CA ASN A 69 -13.26 3.29 -14.87
C ASN A 69 -12.73 4.55 -14.18
N THR A 70 -11.45 4.89 -14.38
CA THR A 70 -10.82 6.01 -13.69
C THR A 70 -11.40 7.37 -14.09
N ASN A 71 -11.88 7.52 -15.34
CA ASN A 71 -12.41 8.79 -15.82
C ASN A 71 -13.86 9.02 -15.39
N SER A 72 -14.75 8.04 -15.65
CA SER A 72 -16.18 8.15 -15.32
C SER A 72 -16.46 7.90 -13.83
N LEU A 73 -15.54 7.23 -13.11
CA LEU A 73 -15.71 6.79 -11.73
C LEU A 73 -16.91 5.83 -11.56
N GLU A 74 -17.27 5.11 -12.60
CA GLU A 74 -18.32 4.12 -12.59
C GLU A 74 -17.73 2.71 -12.44
N VAL A 75 -18.42 1.84 -11.71
CA VAL A 75 -18.10 0.41 -11.65
C VAL A 75 -18.38 -0.23 -13.00
N ILE A 76 -17.36 -0.81 -13.61
CA ILE A 76 -17.44 -1.46 -14.93
C ILE A 76 -17.37 -2.98 -14.85
N ASN A 77 -16.86 -3.53 -13.76
CA ASN A 77 -16.80 -4.97 -13.52
C ASN A 77 -16.60 -5.26 -12.02
N ARG A 78 -16.75 -6.53 -11.62
CA ARG A 78 -16.50 -7.01 -10.27
C ARG A 78 -16.02 -8.46 -10.27
N ILE A 79 -15.22 -8.82 -9.27
CA ILE A 79 -14.87 -10.20 -8.95
C ILE A 79 -15.57 -10.50 -7.63
N THR A 80 -16.41 -11.53 -7.60
CA THR A 80 -17.24 -11.90 -6.44
C THR A 80 -16.75 -13.18 -5.78
N ASN A 81 -17.17 -13.42 -4.54
CA ASN A 81 -16.76 -14.55 -3.71
C ASN A 81 -15.24 -14.52 -3.39
N VAL A 82 -14.73 -13.33 -3.20
CA VAL A 82 -13.36 -13.08 -2.70
C VAL A 82 -13.50 -12.81 -1.22
N ALA A 83 -13.23 -13.80 -0.39
CA ALA A 83 -13.45 -13.72 1.05
C ALA A 83 -12.61 -12.61 1.68
N SER A 84 -13.24 -11.70 2.39
CA SER A 84 -12.65 -10.59 3.17
C SER A 84 -11.34 -10.00 2.58
N PRO A 85 -11.37 -9.44 1.35
CA PRO A 85 -10.15 -8.97 0.68
C PRO A 85 -9.59 -7.72 1.37
N GLU A 86 -8.34 -7.80 1.83
CA GLU A 86 -7.65 -6.68 2.47
C GLU A 86 -6.86 -5.85 1.47
N THR A 87 -5.84 -6.45 0.90
CA THR A 87 -5.04 -5.87 -0.16
C THR A 87 -4.73 -6.87 -1.24
N PHE A 88 -4.18 -6.35 -2.30
CA PHE A 88 -3.86 -7.17 -3.47
C PHE A 88 -2.76 -6.51 -4.29
N ASP A 89 -2.11 -7.32 -5.12
CA ASP A 89 -1.22 -6.83 -6.16
C ASP A 89 -1.50 -7.55 -7.48
N LEU A 90 -1.21 -6.86 -8.58
CA LEU A 90 -1.42 -7.37 -9.92
C LEU A 90 -0.14 -8.02 -10.44
N ASN A 91 -0.28 -9.22 -11.01
CA ASN A 91 0.82 -9.79 -11.77
C ASN A 91 1.17 -8.83 -12.92
N PRO A 92 2.46 -8.54 -13.16
CA PRO A 92 2.91 -7.62 -14.21
C PRO A 92 2.42 -7.94 -15.63
N ASP A 93 2.01 -9.18 -15.88
CA ASP A 93 1.37 -9.59 -17.14
C ASP A 93 -0.05 -9.01 -17.31
N GLY A 94 -0.62 -8.43 -16.25
CA GLY A 94 -1.94 -7.81 -16.23
C GLY A 94 -3.11 -8.80 -16.34
N LYS A 95 -2.88 -10.10 -16.09
CA LYS A 95 -3.91 -11.14 -16.21
C LYS A 95 -4.42 -11.65 -14.88
N THR A 96 -3.56 -11.70 -13.88
CA THR A 96 -3.89 -12.27 -12.57
C THR A 96 -3.70 -11.27 -11.44
N LEU A 97 -4.38 -11.54 -10.36
CA LEU A 97 -4.46 -10.75 -9.15
C LEU A 97 -4.20 -11.69 -7.97
N MET A 98 -3.27 -11.34 -7.08
CA MET A 98 -3.07 -12.00 -5.80
C MET A 98 -3.69 -11.15 -4.70
N ILE A 99 -4.54 -11.74 -3.87
CA ILE A 99 -5.33 -11.07 -2.85
C ILE A 99 -5.04 -11.70 -1.49
N SER A 100 -4.86 -10.89 -0.45
CA SER A 100 -4.89 -11.35 0.94
C SER A 100 -6.32 -11.43 1.44
N ASN A 101 -6.70 -12.58 2.01
CA ASN A 101 -8.03 -12.89 2.51
C ASN A 101 -7.95 -13.00 4.04
N GLU A 102 -8.23 -11.87 4.74
CA GLU A 102 -7.93 -11.69 6.18
C GLU A 102 -8.60 -12.75 7.05
N GLU A 103 -9.92 -12.94 6.89
CA GLU A 103 -10.70 -13.85 7.75
C GLU A 103 -10.45 -15.33 7.45
N ASP A 104 -10.10 -15.67 6.20
CA ASP A 104 -9.87 -17.06 5.78
C ASP A 104 -8.42 -17.52 6.02
N SER A 105 -7.53 -16.62 6.43
CA SER A 105 -6.09 -16.93 6.62
C SER A 105 -5.43 -17.45 5.35
N THR A 106 -5.83 -16.96 4.19
CA THR A 106 -5.33 -17.38 2.88
C THR A 106 -4.87 -16.21 2.01
N ALA A 107 -4.11 -16.51 0.97
CA ALA A 107 -3.93 -15.64 -0.17
C ALA A 107 -4.45 -16.33 -1.43
N SER A 108 -5.28 -15.66 -2.21
CA SER A 108 -5.94 -16.24 -3.38
C SER A 108 -5.51 -15.58 -4.69
N GLU A 109 -5.39 -16.39 -5.74
CA GLU A 109 -5.06 -15.96 -7.09
C GLU A 109 -6.31 -15.99 -7.98
N TRP A 110 -6.55 -14.91 -8.72
CA TRP A 110 -7.74 -14.73 -9.53
C TRP A 110 -7.40 -14.26 -10.94
N ASP A 111 -8.12 -14.75 -11.94
CA ASP A 111 -8.08 -14.23 -13.30
C ASP A 111 -8.85 -12.90 -13.37
N LEU A 112 -8.13 -11.85 -13.70
CA LEU A 112 -8.66 -10.48 -13.68
C LEU A 112 -9.67 -10.20 -14.81
N LEU A 113 -9.57 -10.91 -15.92
CA LEU A 113 -10.47 -10.74 -17.06
C LEU A 113 -11.80 -11.46 -16.87
N THR A 114 -11.74 -12.70 -16.39
CA THR A 114 -12.91 -13.58 -16.25
C THR A 114 -13.52 -13.56 -14.85
N GLY A 115 -12.79 -13.03 -13.87
CA GLY A 115 -13.16 -13.08 -12.45
C GLY A 115 -13.16 -14.49 -11.86
N LYS A 116 -12.45 -15.43 -12.47
CA LYS A 116 -12.40 -16.82 -11.99
C LYS A 116 -11.27 -17.02 -10.99
N PHE A 117 -11.58 -17.77 -9.95
CA PHE A 117 -10.60 -18.31 -9.00
C PHE A 117 -9.61 -19.24 -9.73
N ILE A 118 -8.32 -19.10 -9.41
CA ILE A 118 -7.22 -19.90 -10.01
C ILE A 118 -6.61 -20.81 -8.97
N ASN A 119 -6.22 -20.28 -7.81
CA ASN A 119 -5.54 -21.02 -6.76
C ASN A 119 -5.63 -20.31 -5.42
N GLU A 120 -5.36 -21.03 -4.34
CA GLU A 120 -5.30 -20.53 -2.98
C GLU A 120 -4.06 -21.04 -2.27
N TYR A 121 -3.53 -20.23 -1.36
CA TYR A 121 -2.36 -20.53 -0.56
C TYR A 121 -2.71 -20.33 0.91
N GLU A 122 -2.58 -21.39 1.72
CA GLU A 122 -2.75 -21.29 3.17
C GLU A 122 -1.62 -20.44 3.75
N THR A 123 -1.96 -19.29 4.28
CA THR A 123 -1.04 -18.38 4.99
C THR A 123 -1.27 -18.51 6.51
N GLY A 124 -0.55 -17.76 7.31
CA GLY A 124 -0.90 -17.62 8.72
C GLY A 124 -2.09 -16.66 8.89
N GLU A 125 -2.59 -16.55 10.12
CA GLU A 125 -3.75 -15.71 10.45
C GLU A 125 -3.51 -14.22 10.12
N GLU A 126 -4.58 -13.53 9.71
CA GLU A 126 -4.62 -12.12 9.33
C GLU A 126 -3.57 -11.78 8.23
N PRO A 127 -3.65 -12.38 7.02
CA PRO A 127 -2.80 -11.92 5.91
C PRO A 127 -3.23 -10.52 5.47
N GLU A 128 -2.23 -9.63 5.31
CA GLU A 128 -2.47 -8.21 5.03
C GLU A 128 -1.80 -7.78 3.72
N GLY A 129 -0.50 -7.50 3.76
CA GLY A 129 0.24 -7.00 2.60
C GLY A 129 0.49 -8.07 1.54
N VAL A 130 0.34 -7.67 0.28
CA VAL A 130 0.72 -8.49 -0.90
C VAL A 130 1.63 -7.67 -1.80
N LEU A 131 2.68 -8.29 -2.34
CA LEU A 131 3.54 -7.69 -3.35
C LEU A 131 4.11 -8.75 -4.29
N ILE A 132 4.02 -8.52 -5.61
CA ILE A 132 4.51 -9.41 -6.67
C ILE A 132 5.78 -8.84 -7.30
N THR A 133 6.77 -9.69 -7.62
CA THR A 133 7.99 -9.28 -8.34
C THR A 133 7.68 -8.87 -9.78
N LYS A 134 8.52 -8.01 -10.39
CA LYS A 134 8.33 -7.51 -11.77
C LYS A 134 8.37 -8.60 -12.83
N ASP A 135 9.05 -9.72 -12.55
CA ASP A 135 9.06 -10.89 -13.43
C ASP A 135 7.83 -11.80 -13.26
N GLY A 136 6.95 -11.47 -12.30
CA GLY A 136 5.72 -12.21 -12.02
C GLY A 136 5.92 -13.59 -11.42
N LYS A 137 7.11 -13.92 -10.89
CA LYS A 137 7.42 -15.28 -10.42
C LYS A 137 7.23 -15.48 -8.93
N LEU A 138 7.43 -14.43 -8.13
CA LEU A 138 7.28 -14.49 -6.69
C LEU A 138 6.21 -13.50 -6.22
N ALA A 139 5.40 -13.94 -5.27
CA ALA A 139 4.57 -13.07 -4.46
C ALA A 139 5.02 -13.16 -3.00
N PHE A 140 4.96 -12.04 -2.30
CA PHE A 140 5.19 -11.93 -0.86
C PHE A 140 3.86 -11.60 -0.20
N VAL A 141 3.52 -12.33 0.87
CA VAL A 141 2.31 -12.11 1.67
C VAL A 141 2.71 -12.01 3.14
N ALA A 142 2.29 -10.92 3.80
CA ALA A 142 2.52 -10.71 5.22
C ALA A 142 1.38 -11.32 6.03
N SER A 143 1.68 -12.20 7.01
CA SER A 143 0.71 -12.70 7.99
C SER A 143 0.97 -12.07 9.34
N GLU A 144 0.02 -11.25 9.80
CA GLU A 144 0.17 -10.41 10.98
C GLU A 144 0.35 -11.20 12.28
N VAL A 145 -0.46 -12.22 12.48
CA VAL A 145 -0.45 -13.02 13.73
C VAL A 145 0.68 -14.04 13.73
N ALA A 146 1.05 -14.55 12.57
CA ALA A 146 2.14 -15.53 12.45
C ALA A 146 3.54 -14.91 12.52
N ASP A 147 3.68 -13.57 12.43
CA ASP A 147 4.96 -12.85 12.38
C ASP A 147 5.86 -13.36 11.21
N VAL A 148 5.26 -13.63 10.05
CA VAL A 148 5.89 -14.27 8.91
C VAL A 148 5.61 -13.50 7.62
N VAL A 149 6.57 -13.54 6.70
CA VAL A 149 6.38 -13.23 5.27
C VAL A 149 6.45 -14.53 4.49
N HIS A 150 5.33 -14.92 3.88
CA HIS A 150 5.25 -16.06 2.97
C HIS A 150 5.82 -15.68 1.61
N VAL A 151 6.66 -16.52 1.05
CA VAL A 151 7.20 -16.41 -0.30
C VAL A 151 6.53 -17.44 -1.18
N ILE A 152 5.65 -16.99 -2.06
CA ILE A 152 4.88 -17.83 -2.97
C ILE A 152 5.58 -17.88 -4.33
N ASN A 153 5.85 -19.09 -4.82
CA ASN A 153 6.31 -19.30 -6.19
C ASN A 153 5.09 -19.47 -7.10
N LEU A 154 4.82 -18.46 -7.94
CA LEU A 154 3.62 -18.42 -8.77
C LEU A 154 3.64 -19.43 -9.91
N ASP A 155 4.82 -19.75 -10.46
CA ASP A 155 4.95 -20.77 -11.51
C ASP A 155 4.65 -22.18 -10.97
N LYS A 156 5.12 -22.47 -9.75
CA LYS A 156 4.95 -23.78 -9.12
C LYS A 156 3.67 -23.90 -8.30
N LYS A 157 3.02 -22.77 -8.03
CA LYS A 157 1.82 -22.65 -7.18
C LYS A 157 2.02 -23.23 -5.78
N ILE A 158 3.12 -22.87 -5.10
CA ILE A 158 3.44 -23.31 -3.74
C ILE A 158 4.00 -22.16 -2.91
N ILE A 159 3.80 -22.20 -1.61
CA ILE A 159 4.60 -21.43 -0.65
C ILE A 159 5.97 -22.13 -0.59
N GLN A 160 6.99 -21.46 -1.14
CA GLN A 160 8.34 -22.06 -1.19
C GLN A 160 9.15 -21.76 0.07
N LYS A 161 8.77 -20.74 0.84
CA LYS A 161 9.47 -20.35 2.07
C LYS A 161 8.64 -19.42 2.93
N ASP A 162 8.82 -19.57 4.25
CA ASP A 162 8.40 -18.64 5.27
C ASP A 162 9.62 -17.90 5.83
N ILE A 163 9.52 -16.58 5.93
CA ILE A 163 10.57 -15.73 6.48
C ILE A 163 10.04 -15.14 7.79
N ALA A 164 10.60 -15.57 8.93
CA ALA A 164 10.28 -14.98 10.22
C ALA A 164 10.74 -13.51 10.24
N VAL A 165 9.86 -12.63 10.68
CA VAL A 165 10.07 -11.18 10.79
C VAL A 165 9.67 -10.68 12.18
N ASP A 166 9.81 -9.38 12.44
CA ASP A 166 9.33 -8.77 13.66
C ASP A 166 7.79 -8.72 13.70
N ARG A 167 7.22 -8.49 14.89
CA ARG A 167 5.81 -8.68 15.21
C ARG A 167 4.86 -7.83 14.38
N ARG A 168 3.84 -8.47 13.85
CA ARG A 168 2.74 -7.93 13.07
C ARG A 168 3.21 -7.27 11.77
N PRO A 169 3.74 -8.07 10.81
CA PRO A 169 4.11 -7.55 9.50
C PRO A 169 2.88 -7.09 8.73
N ARG A 170 2.98 -5.89 8.07
CA ARG A 170 1.82 -5.27 7.40
C ARG A 170 2.02 -5.11 5.90
N ARG A 171 2.88 -4.19 5.49
CA ARG A 171 3.03 -3.74 4.11
C ARG A 171 4.45 -3.88 3.62
N PHE A 172 4.58 -3.81 2.32
CA PHE A 172 5.83 -4.01 1.61
C PHE A 172 6.22 -2.80 0.76
N ALA A 173 7.53 -2.57 0.65
CA ALA A 173 8.11 -1.79 -0.43
C ALA A 173 9.37 -2.50 -0.94
N MET A 174 9.57 -2.52 -2.25
CA MET A 174 10.68 -3.19 -2.89
C MET A 174 11.57 -2.18 -3.61
N THR A 175 12.90 -2.38 -3.56
CA THR A 175 13.82 -1.53 -4.33
C THR A 175 13.61 -1.70 -5.83
N VAL A 176 13.96 -0.68 -6.61
CA VAL A 176 13.76 -0.69 -8.08
C VAL A 176 14.50 -1.85 -8.76
N ASP A 177 15.66 -2.26 -8.21
CA ASP A 177 16.47 -3.40 -8.67
C ASP A 177 16.04 -4.74 -8.10
N GLU A 178 14.96 -4.77 -7.30
CA GLU A 178 14.36 -5.95 -6.66
C GLU A 178 15.33 -6.78 -5.82
N LYS A 179 16.38 -6.16 -5.27
CA LYS A 179 17.31 -6.88 -4.39
C LYS A 179 16.86 -6.89 -2.94
N LEU A 180 16.13 -5.85 -2.51
CA LEU A 180 15.70 -5.68 -1.13
C LEU A 180 14.19 -5.47 -1.06
N LEU A 181 13.57 -6.19 -0.14
CA LEU A 181 12.17 -6.04 0.26
C LEU A 181 12.15 -5.48 1.69
N TYR A 182 11.42 -4.41 1.89
CA TYR A 182 11.16 -3.78 3.18
C TYR A 182 9.77 -4.18 3.64
N VAL A 183 9.66 -4.64 4.88
CA VAL A 183 8.38 -4.99 5.49
C VAL A 183 8.22 -4.26 6.82
N SER A 184 7.11 -3.55 6.98
CA SER A 184 6.76 -2.91 8.25
C SER A 184 6.32 -3.95 9.27
N ALA A 185 6.75 -3.80 10.54
CA ALA A 185 6.37 -4.64 11.65
C ALA A 185 5.71 -3.78 12.74
N GLU A 186 4.38 -3.74 12.73
CA GLU A 186 3.56 -2.75 13.44
C GLU A 186 3.83 -2.75 14.95
N LEU A 187 3.87 -3.92 15.58
CA LEU A 187 4.01 -4.04 17.04
C LEU A 187 5.46 -4.07 17.51
N SER A 188 6.42 -4.01 16.60
CA SER A 188 7.85 -3.94 16.92
C SER A 188 8.49 -2.57 16.70
N SER A 189 7.75 -1.62 16.11
CA SER A 189 8.24 -0.26 15.77
C SER A 189 9.41 -0.25 14.81
N VAL A 190 9.43 -1.21 13.89
CA VAL A 190 10.55 -1.42 12.96
C VAL A 190 10.09 -1.68 11.52
N ILE A 191 11.03 -1.59 10.61
CA ILE A 191 10.97 -2.19 9.28
C ILE A 191 12.06 -3.27 9.21
N ASN A 192 11.69 -4.48 8.82
CA ASN A 192 12.66 -5.52 8.46
C ASN A 192 13.09 -5.36 7.00
N VAL A 193 14.36 -5.59 6.73
CA VAL A 193 14.95 -5.56 5.39
C VAL A 193 15.31 -6.99 4.99
N ILE A 194 14.65 -7.50 3.97
CA ILE A 194 14.83 -8.85 3.44
C ILE A 194 15.64 -8.77 2.15
N ASN A 195 16.70 -9.58 2.05
CA ASN A 195 17.40 -9.79 0.80
C ASN A 195 16.64 -10.85 -0.03
N ILE A 196 16.17 -10.46 -1.22
CA ILE A 196 15.29 -11.30 -2.05
C ILE A 196 16.03 -12.53 -2.59
N ALA A 197 17.31 -12.43 -2.93
CA ALA A 197 18.06 -13.58 -3.44
C ALA A 197 18.30 -14.67 -2.39
N SER A 198 18.52 -14.29 -1.12
CA SER A 198 18.75 -15.23 -0.02
C SER A 198 17.48 -15.56 0.76
N LEU A 199 16.42 -14.80 0.58
CA LEU A 199 15.15 -14.89 1.35
C LEU A 199 15.41 -14.87 2.87
N LYS A 200 16.20 -13.88 3.33
CA LYS A 200 16.57 -13.71 4.74
C LYS A 200 16.47 -12.24 5.14
N VAL A 201 16.05 -12.00 6.38
CA VAL A 201 16.19 -10.69 7.01
C VAL A 201 17.68 -10.40 7.19
N ILE A 202 18.14 -9.27 6.66
CA ILE A 202 19.55 -8.85 6.71
C ILE A 202 19.75 -7.61 7.57
N ASN A 203 18.69 -6.86 7.85
CA ASN A 203 18.72 -5.66 8.68
C ASN A 203 17.35 -5.32 9.26
N THR A 204 17.34 -4.45 10.28
CA THR A 204 16.14 -3.92 10.93
C THR A 204 16.30 -2.42 11.19
N ILE A 205 15.35 -1.61 10.73
CA ILE A 205 15.34 -0.15 10.93
C ILE A 205 14.35 0.17 12.04
N LYS A 206 14.81 0.83 13.12
CA LYS A 206 14.00 1.17 14.30
C LYS A 206 13.52 2.62 14.21
N PHE A 207 12.23 2.84 14.49
CA PHE A 207 11.63 4.18 14.52
C PHE A 207 11.22 4.54 15.94
N LEU A 208 11.61 5.74 16.39
CA LEU A 208 11.25 6.26 17.71
C LEU A 208 11.30 7.79 17.68
N PRO A 209 10.20 8.46 17.27
CA PRO A 209 10.11 9.92 17.36
C PRO A 209 10.29 10.40 18.81
N ASN A 210 10.88 11.59 19.00
CA ASN A 210 11.08 12.16 20.31
C ASN A 210 9.77 12.27 21.11
N GLY A 211 9.79 11.87 22.37
CA GLY A 211 8.63 11.93 23.26
C GLY A 211 7.70 10.72 23.17
N PHE A 212 7.95 9.76 22.29
CA PHE A 212 7.16 8.54 22.16
C PHE A 212 7.85 7.35 22.85
N ARG A 213 7.04 6.42 23.34
CA ARG A 213 7.47 5.07 23.75
C ARG A 213 7.34 4.12 22.56
N LYS A 214 8.12 3.04 22.57
CA LYS A 214 8.14 2.05 21.49
C LYS A 214 6.73 1.56 21.11
N GLU A 215 5.89 1.25 22.10
CA GLU A 215 4.54 0.70 21.91
C GLU A 215 3.56 1.69 21.23
N GLN A 216 3.93 2.96 21.20
CA GLN A 216 3.15 4.01 20.54
C GLN A 216 3.54 4.24 19.08
N VAL A 217 4.62 3.60 18.61
CA VAL A 217 5.13 3.75 17.24
C VAL A 217 4.80 2.49 16.47
N THR A 218 3.84 2.60 15.55
CA THR A 218 3.27 1.45 14.85
C THR A 218 3.44 1.62 13.33
N PRO A 219 4.57 1.17 12.74
CA PRO A 219 4.78 1.22 11.30
C PRO A 219 3.71 0.41 10.55
N VAL A 220 3.06 1.02 9.57
CA VAL A 220 1.99 0.40 8.78
C VAL A 220 2.39 0.37 7.31
N ASP A 221 2.09 1.43 6.55
CA ASP A 221 2.43 1.49 5.13
C ASP A 221 3.80 2.14 4.92
N LEU A 222 4.46 1.76 3.83
CA LEU A 222 5.77 2.29 3.47
C LEU A 222 5.93 2.40 1.96
N ILE A 223 6.70 3.38 1.51
CA ILE A 223 6.99 3.60 0.10
C ILE A 223 8.45 4.06 -0.07
N LEU A 224 9.10 3.57 -1.12
CA LEU A 224 10.46 3.97 -1.48
C LEU A 224 10.42 4.91 -2.68
N SER A 225 11.17 6.02 -2.58
CA SER A 225 11.44 6.89 -3.72
C SER A 225 12.22 6.12 -4.80
N LYS A 226 11.91 6.38 -6.06
CA LYS A 226 12.64 5.82 -7.21
C LYS A 226 13.81 6.72 -7.64
N ASN A 227 13.69 8.02 -7.35
CA ASN A 227 14.61 9.07 -7.80
C ASN A 227 15.62 9.50 -6.71
N SER A 228 15.34 9.14 -5.46
CA SER A 228 16.23 9.40 -4.32
C SER A 228 16.41 8.13 -3.49
N GLU A 229 17.21 8.19 -2.45
CA GLU A 229 17.42 7.04 -1.55
C GLU A 229 16.52 7.11 -0.31
N ILE A 230 15.41 7.86 -0.39
CA ILE A 230 14.51 8.09 0.73
C ILE A 230 13.36 7.09 0.71
N GLY A 231 13.12 6.46 1.86
CA GLY A 231 11.90 5.74 2.16
C GLY A 231 11.03 6.54 3.14
N TYR A 232 9.73 6.40 3.00
CA TYR A 232 8.72 6.97 3.89
C TYR A 232 7.93 5.84 4.55
N VAL A 233 7.63 5.99 5.83
CA VAL A 233 6.81 5.01 6.58
C VAL A 233 5.76 5.72 7.43
N ALA A 234 4.52 5.30 7.33
CA ALA A 234 3.44 5.75 8.22
C ALA A 234 3.61 5.09 9.59
N LEU A 235 3.77 5.89 10.65
CA LEU A 235 4.01 5.42 12.02
C LEU A 235 2.72 5.37 12.86
N GLY A 236 1.59 5.09 12.24
CA GLY A 236 0.29 4.80 12.84
C GLY A 236 -0.06 5.62 14.07
N ARG A 237 0.01 5.00 15.24
CA ARG A 237 -0.35 5.62 16.54
C ARG A 237 0.53 6.80 16.93
N ALA A 238 1.74 6.90 16.38
CA ALA A 238 2.61 8.05 16.62
C ALA A 238 2.19 9.30 15.82
N ASN A 239 1.27 9.18 14.85
CA ASN A 239 0.80 10.30 14.02
C ASN A 239 1.94 10.99 13.24
N HIS A 240 2.92 10.23 12.81
CA HIS A 240 4.06 10.73 12.05
C HIS A 240 4.28 9.90 10.79
N VAL A 241 4.96 10.52 9.83
CA VAL A 241 5.68 9.81 8.78
C VAL A 241 7.15 9.81 9.15
N GLY A 242 7.77 8.63 9.22
CA GLY A 242 9.20 8.48 9.38
C GLY A 242 9.89 8.54 8.02
N LEU A 243 11.01 9.25 7.93
CA LEU A 243 11.88 9.30 6.77
C LEU A 243 13.14 8.49 7.05
N PHE A 244 13.57 7.67 6.11
CA PHE A 244 14.81 6.90 6.24
C PHE A 244 15.56 6.81 4.90
N ASN A 245 16.88 6.72 4.98
CA ASN A 245 17.67 6.39 3.80
C ASN A 245 17.73 4.87 3.66
N TYR A 246 17.11 4.33 2.61
CA TYR A 246 16.98 2.89 2.45
C TYR A 246 18.28 2.19 2.01
N ARG A 247 19.32 2.90 1.53
CA ARG A 247 20.63 2.29 1.27
C ARG A 247 21.46 2.14 2.53
N THR A 248 21.40 3.14 3.41
CA THR A 248 22.18 3.14 4.66
C THR A 248 21.40 2.63 5.85
N ASN A 249 20.09 2.43 5.71
CA ASN A 249 19.14 2.04 6.75
C ASN A 249 19.11 3.01 7.96
N LYS A 250 19.42 4.29 7.73
CA LYS A 250 19.40 5.32 8.77
C LYS A 250 18.10 6.09 8.73
N VAL A 251 17.46 6.26 9.88
CA VAL A 251 16.34 7.20 10.04
C VAL A 251 16.87 8.62 9.91
N LEU A 252 16.17 9.44 9.13
CA LEU A 252 16.58 10.81 8.81
C LEU A 252 15.77 11.83 9.60
N ASP A 253 14.42 11.70 9.61
CA ASP A 253 13.53 12.65 10.24
C ASP A 253 12.12 12.07 10.46
N TYR A 254 11.26 12.86 11.11
CA TYR A 254 9.86 12.53 11.38
C TYR A 254 8.98 13.74 11.08
N ILE A 255 7.92 13.54 10.31
CA ILE A 255 6.95 14.59 9.95
C ILE A 255 5.64 14.31 10.67
N LEU A 256 5.18 15.26 11.51
CA LEU A 256 3.89 15.19 12.17
C LEU A 256 2.77 15.32 11.13
N VAL A 257 1.77 14.42 11.19
CA VAL A 257 0.58 14.38 10.31
C VAL A 257 -0.70 14.26 11.14
N GLY A 258 -1.82 13.91 10.52
CA GLY A 258 -3.07 13.66 11.23
C GLY A 258 -3.04 12.39 12.09
N LYS A 259 -4.15 12.11 12.78
CA LYS A 259 -4.23 10.98 13.72
C LYS A 259 -4.31 9.63 12.99
N ARG A 260 -3.48 8.69 13.43
CA ARG A 260 -3.38 7.33 12.89
C ARG A 260 -3.00 7.34 11.41
N ALA A 261 -1.78 7.77 11.10
CA ALA A 261 -1.20 7.68 9.76
C ALA A 261 -1.25 6.23 9.25
N TRP A 262 -1.83 6.01 8.08
CA TRP A 262 -2.10 4.68 7.53
C TRP A 262 -1.50 4.54 6.14
N GLY A 263 -2.27 4.76 5.06
CA GLY A 263 -1.82 4.61 3.69
C GLY A 263 -0.99 5.78 3.19
N LEU A 264 -0.04 5.50 2.32
CA LEU A 264 0.87 6.45 1.68
C LEU A 264 0.74 6.40 0.16
N ALA A 265 0.83 7.56 -0.50
CA ALA A 265 1.01 7.64 -1.94
C ALA A 265 1.99 8.76 -2.29
N LEU A 266 2.97 8.45 -3.13
CA LEU A 266 3.98 9.40 -3.60
C LEU A 266 3.68 9.78 -5.05
N SER A 267 3.64 11.09 -5.37
CA SER A 267 3.48 11.55 -6.76
C SER A 267 4.61 11.04 -7.64
N LYS A 268 4.37 10.88 -8.94
CA LYS A 268 5.34 10.31 -9.88
C LYS A 268 6.61 11.16 -10.00
N ASP A 269 6.48 12.49 -9.86
CA ASP A 269 7.61 13.42 -9.79
C ASP A 269 8.24 13.48 -8.38
N GLU A 270 7.70 12.73 -7.42
CA GLU A 270 8.12 12.59 -6.03
C GLU A 270 8.15 13.90 -5.24
N LYS A 271 7.44 14.94 -5.68
CA LYS A 271 7.39 16.21 -4.96
C LYS A 271 6.34 16.25 -3.86
N LEU A 272 5.31 15.43 -3.98
CA LEU A 272 4.21 15.37 -3.01
C LEU A 272 4.03 13.94 -2.47
N LEU A 273 3.94 13.84 -1.15
CA LEU A 273 3.54 12.62 -0.46
C LEU A 273 2.18 12.84 0.20
N TYR A 274 1.25 11.95 -0.05
CA TYR A 274 -0.09 11.94 0.53
C TYR A 274 -0.17 10.88 1.62
N VAL A 275 -0.81 11.21 2.74
CA VAL A 275 -0.93 10.34 3.91
C VAL A 275 -2.38 10.27 4.34
N ALA A 276 -2.96 9.08 4.38
CA ALA A 276 -4.28 8.85 4.95
C ALA A 276 -4.20 8.80 6.49
N ASN A 277 -5.01 9.62 7.16
CA ASN A 277 -5.02 9.72 8.62
C ASN A 277 -6.36 9.17 9.15
N GLY A 278 -6.38 7.86 9.47
CA GLY A 278 -7.61 7.11 9.73
C GLY A 278 -8.43 7.56 10.93
N LEU A 279 -7.85 8.23 11.93
CA LEU A 279 -8.58 8.69 13.12
C LEU A 279 -8.82 10.20 13.17
N SER A 280 -8.43 10.93 12.15
CA SER A 280 -8.77 12.35 11.99
C SER A 280 -9.61 12.61 10.74
N ASP A 281 -9.99 11.58 9.98
CA ASP A 281 -10.81 11.66 8.76
C ASP A 281 -10.27 12.70 7.77
N ASP A 282 -8.96 12.71 7.55
CA ASP A 282 -8.30 13.63 6.64
C ASP A 282 -7.12 12.97 5.93
N ILE A 283 -6.62 13.61 4.90
CA ILE A 283 -5.31 13.33 4.32
C ILE A 283 -4.36 14.50 4.57
N SER A 284 -3.10 14.19 4.85
CA SER A 284 -2.02 15.18 4.87
C SER A 284 -1.29 15.17 3.54
N ILE A 285 -1.03 16.35 2.98
CA ILE A 285 -0.21 16.56 1.79
C ILE A 285 1.13 17.13 2.24
N ILE A 286 2.20 16.43 1.94
CA ILE A 286 3.57 16.77 2.34
C ILE A 286 4.37 17.21 1.11
N ASP A 287 5.03 18.38 1.19
CA ASP A 287 6.10 18.76 0.26
C ASP A 287 7.37 17.97 0.66
N THR A 288 7.79 17.05 -0.20
CA THR A 288 8.90 16.13 0.10
C THR A 288 10.24 16.84 0.22
N LYS A 289 10.44 17.93 -0.55
CA LYS A 289 11.67 18.72 -0.49
C LYS A 289 11.77 19.54 0.80
N LYS A 290 10.64 20.11 1.25
CA LYS A 290 10.57 20.88 2.50
C LYS A 290 10.42 19.99 3.72
N GLN A 291 10.06 18.71 3.52
CA GLN A 291 9.74 17.75 4.57
C GLN A 291 8.69 18.29 5.55
N LYS A 292 7.62 18.87 5.01
CA LYS A 292 6.55 19.51 5.82
C LYS A 292 5.18 19.26 5.21
N VAL A 293 4.18 19.13 6.07
CA VAL A 293 2.77 19.18 5.68
C VAL A 293 2.48 20.58 5.17
N ILE A 294 1.98 20.67 3.93
CA ILE A 294 1.56 21.92 3.31
C ILE A 294 0.04 22.10 3.31
N LYS A 295 -0.72 21.02 3.45
CA LYS A 295 -2.17 21.01 3.50
C LYS A 295 -2.69 19.79 4.23
N SER A 296 -3.79 19.91 4.97
CA SER A 296 -4.61 18.81 5.46
C SER A 296 -6.02 18.98 4.92
N VAL A 297 -6.61 17.90 4.40
CA VAL A 297 -7.90 17.94 3.71
C VAL A 297 -8.83 16.89 4.33
N LYS A 298 -10.00 17.32 4.79
CA LYS A 298 -11.04 16.40 5.27
C LYS A 298 -11.54 15.54 4.12
N VAL A 299 -11.74 14.24 4.40
CA VAL A 299 -12.28 13.24 3.49
C VAL A 299 -13.38 12.44 4.21
N GLY A 300 -13.81 11.32 3.66
CA GLY A 300 -14.76 10.45 4.35
C GLY A 300 -14.15 9.76 5.59
N SER A 301 -14.98 8.98 6.28
CA SER A 301 -14.61 8.38 7.58
C SER A 301 -13.59 7.25 7.44
N VAL A 302 -12.54 7.31 8.21
CA VAL A 302 -11.41 6.37 8.27
C VAL A 302 -10.77 6.18 6.88
N PRO A 303 -10.07 7.21 6.34
CA PRO A 303 -9.34 7.07 5.09
C PRO A 303 -8.22 6.03 5.22
N TYR A 304 -8.07 5.19 4.17
CA TYR A 304 -7.18 4.04 4.19
C TYR A 304 -6.19 4.05 3.02
N GLY A 305 -6.64 3.78 1.80
CA GLY A 305 -5.81 3.75 0.60
C GLY A 305 -5.87 5.06 -0.19
N ILE A 306 -4.80 5.38 -0.90
CA ILE A 306 -4.71 6.57 -1.76
C ILE A 306 -4.16 6.18 -3.13
N LEU A 307 -4.81 6.63 -4.21
CA LEU A 307 -4.28 6.60 -5.57
C LEU A 307 -4.12 8.01 -6.11
N ILE A 308 -3.04 8.25 -6.84
CA ILE A 308 -2.76 9.51 -7.54
C ILE A 308 -2.87 9.24 -9.04
N VAL A 309 -3.88 9.79 -9.70
CA VAL A 309 -4.06 9.69 -11.15
C VAL A 309 -3.18 10.74 -11.85
N GLU A 310 -2.28 10.30 -12.75
CA GLU A 310 -1.30 11.16 -13.43
C GLU A 310 -1.20 10.85 -14.93
#